data_cea264e8bbd70be0859a6b75a44dcc12
#
_entry.id   cea264e8bbd70be0859a6b75a44dcc12
#
_cell.length_a   1.000
_cell.length_b   1.000
_cell.length_c   1.000
_cell.angle_alpha   90.00
_cell.angle_beta   90.00
_cell.angle_gamma   90.00
#
_symmetry.space_group_name_H-M   'P 1'
#
loop_
_entity.id
_entity.type
_entity.pdbx_description
1 polymer ?
#
loop_
_entity_poly.entity_id
_entity_poly.type
_entity_poly.pdbx_seq_one_letter_code
_entity_poly.pdbx_strand_id
1 'polypeptide(L)'
;MRVTLKRRKVVVIGGGITGLTAAFYLQQAAKEEYPLDVVIIEASLRLGGKIQTMRRNGFIVERGPESFIDEHSNVSRLAYDLGIAQKLVHNNNGQTYVAVGKELYPIPSGLLFGRSPKVSSLITTGLISLSGKMRAAGDLLIPKSSANQDEPIGDFFRRRFGKEVVENLVEPLLAGTFAGDIDHLSIQSMFPQFYQLEKEHRSLLLGLKKKKASNYAIEHFTEEPLLYGTFENGLETLTETLEERLAPSTILKGVKVEAIDQLADGSMKIHLNNIAPIQAD
;
A
#
# COMPACT_ATOMS: atom_id res chain seq x y z
N MET A 1 -42.22 23.50 5.65
CA MET A 1 -41.07 24.39 5.40
C MET A 1 -39.88 23.50 5.00
N ARG A 2 -39.50 23.40 3.72
CA ARG A 2 -38.29 22.64 3.32
C ARG A 2 -37.09 23.50 3.72
N VAL A 3 -36.31 23.07 4.71
CA VAL A 3 -35.02 23.65 5.00
C VAL A 3 -34.11 23.36 3.79
N THR A 4 -33.82 24.39 3.02
CA THR A 4 -32.84 24.27 1.91
C THR A 4 -31.46 24.17 2.56
N LEU A 5 -30.94 22.97 2.68
CA LEU A 5 -29.58 22.75 3.17
C LEU A 5 -28.60 23.49 2.24
N LYS A 6 -27.75 24.34 2.81
CA LYS A 6 -26.69 25.02 2.05
C LYS A 6 -25.77 23.95 1.45
N ARG A 7 -25.52 24.02 0.15
CA ARG A 7 -24.59 23.14 -0.54
C ARG A 7 -23.17 23.44 -0.06
N ARG A 8 -22.48 22.42 0.49
CA ARG A 8 -21.09 22.56 0.93
C ARG A 8 -20.14 22.25 -0.22
N LYS A 9 -19.09 23.06 -0.34
CA LYS A 9 -18.03 22.84 -1.33
C LYS A 9 -16.87 22.07 -0.71
N VAL A 10 -16.58 20.90 -1.27
CA VAL A 10 -15.45 20.03 -0.90
C VAL A 10 -14.44 20.06 -2.02
N VAL A 11 -13.19 20.39 -1.69
CA VAL A 11 -12.09 20.36 -2.65
C VAL A 11 -11.15 19.20 -2.33
N VAL A 12 -10.95 18.33 -3.31
CA VAL A 12 -10.01 17.21 -3.26
C VAL A 12 -8.75 17.61 -4.02
N ILE A 13 -7.61 17.61 -3.35
CA ILE A 13 -6.33 17.99 -3.94
C ILE A 13 -5.57 16.74 -4.35
N GLY A 14 -5.35 16.59 -5.65
CA GLY A 14 -4.70 15.46 -6.29
C GLY A 14 -5.67 14.48 -6.94
N GLY A 15 -5.47 14.24 -8.23
CA GLY A 15 -6.25 13.31 -9.07
C GLY A 15 -5.65 11.91 -9.14
N GLY A 16 -4.89 11.48 -8.13
CA GLY A 16 -4.46 10.08 -7.98
C GLY A 16 -5.61 9.19 -7.50
N ILE A 17 -5.37 7.87 -7.40
CA ILE A 17 -6.39 6.89 -7.00
C ILE A 17 -7.13 7.28 -5.71
N THR A 18 -6.42 7.79 -4.71
CA THR A 18 -7.01 8.19 -3.43
C THR A 18 -7.99 9.36 -3.60
N GLY A 19 -7.57 10.42 -4.33
CA GLY A 19 -8.43 11.59 -4.55
C GLY A 19 -9.63 11.28 -5.42
N LEU A 20 -9.45 10.51 -6.49
CA LEU A 20 -10.54 10.06 -7.36
C LEU A 20 -11.57 9.22 -6.60
N THR A 21 -11.11 8.28 -5.76
CA THR A 21 -11.98 7.44 -4.93
C THR A 21 -12.74 8.28 -3.90
N ALA A 22 -12.05 9.21 -3.23
CA ALA A 22 -12.69 10.12 -2.27
C ALA A 22 -13.80 10.94 -2.95
N ALA A 23 -13.51 11.53 -4.10
CA ALA A 23 -14.51 12.31 -4.85
C ALA A 23 -15.68 11.46 -5.33
N PHE A 24 -15.44 10.23 -5.79
CA PHE A 24 -16.47 9.28 -6.19
C PHE A 24 -17.45 9.00 -5.03
N TYR A 25 -16.95 8.62 -3.87
CA TYR A 25 -17.82 8.34 -2.72
C TYR A 25 -18.50 9.60 -2.16
N LEU A 26 -17.84 10.76 -2.18
CA LEU A 26 -18.46 12.04 -1.82
C LEU A 26 -19.62 12.39 -2.75
N GLN A 27 -19.48 12.16 -4.06
CA GLN A 27 -20.57 12.38 -5.00
C GLN A 27 -21.72 11.37 -4.84
N GLN A 28 -21.43 10.14 -4.43
CA GLN A 28 -22.49 9.17 -4.09
C GLN A 28 -23.27 9.63 -2.86
N ALA A 29 -22.56 9.97 -1.78
CA ALA A 29 -23.18 10.49 -0.55
C ALA A 29 -24.00 11.76 -0.81
N ALA A 30 -23.53 12.65 -1.70
CA ALA A 30 -24.25 13.86 -2.07
C ALA A 30 -25.61 13.60 -2.74
N LYS A 31 -25.74 12.50 -3.48
CA LYS A 31 -27.00 12.11 -4.11
C LYS A 31 -28.02 11.56 -3.12
N GLU A 32 -27.53 10.92 -2.05
CA GLU A 32 -28.39 10.21 -1.11
C GLU A 32 -28.89 11.11 0.03
N GLU A 33 -28.00 11.92 0.65
CA GLU A 33 -28.36 12.61 1.90
C GLU A 33 -27.91 14.08 2.01
N TYR A 34 -26.82 14.48 1.36
CA TYR A 34 -26.21 15.81 1.58
C TYR A 34 -25.90 16.56 0.28
N PRO A 35 -26.28 17.84 0.15
CA PRO A 35 -25.95 18.64 -1.04
C PRO A 35 -24.47 19.05 -1.00
N LEU A 36 -23.61 18.28 -1.66
CA LEU A 36 -22.19 18.58 -1.82
C LEU A 36 -21.88 19.10 -3.25
N ASP A 37 -20.92 20.00 -3.33
CA ASP A 37 -20.25 20.44 -4.55
C ASP A 37 -18.79 19.96 -4.45
N VAL A 38 -18.44 18.91 -5.19
CA VAL A 38 -17.12 18.26 -5.10
C VAL A 38 -16.27 18.69 -6.27
N VAL A 39 -15.06 19.18 -5.99
CA VAL A 39 -14.09 19.60 -7.01
C VAL A 39 -12.76 18.89 -6.75
N ILE A 40 -12.19 18.26 -7.79
CA ILE A 40 -10.83 17.72 -7.79
C ILE A 40 -9.89 18.69 -8.48
N ILE A 41 -8.75 18.98 -7.89
CA ILE A 41 -7.71 19.79 -8.49
C ILE A 41 -6.48 18.91 -8.71
N GLU A 42 -6.06 18.76 -9.96
CA GLU A 42 -4.91 17.96 -10.36
C GLU A 42 -3.90 18.81 -11.14
N ALA A 43 -2.64 18.77 -10.68
CA ALA A 43 -1.57 19.59 -11.25
C ALA A 43 -1.17 19.15 -12.66
N SER A 44 -1.29 17.87 -12.97
CA SER A 44 -1.00 17.32 -14.30
C SER A 44 -2.22 17.36 -15.22
N LEU A 45 -1.99 17.19 -16.51
CA LEU A 45 -3.09 17.04 -17.49
C LEU A 45 -3.73 15.64 -17.46
N ARG A 46 -3.13 14.70 -16.71
CA ARG A 46 -3.54 13.30 -16.59
C ARG A 46 -3.98 12.99 -15.15
N LEU A 47 -5.01 12.18 -15.00
CA LEU A 47 -5.42 11.59 -13.73
C LEU A 47 -4.69 10.25 -13.48
N GLY A 48 -4.92 9.65 -12.32
CA GLY A 48 -4.37 8.36 -11.93
C GLY A 48 -3.07 8.43 -11.11
N GLY A 49 -2.39 9.57 -11.11
CA GLY A 49 -1.16 9.75 -10.33
C GLY A 49 -0.08 8.74 -10.71
N LYS A 50 0.31 7.86 -9.77
CA LYS A 50 1.32 6.81 -10.02
C LYS A 50 0.78 5.62 -10.81
N ILE A 51 -0.52 5.42 -10.89
CA ILE A 51 -1.12 4.37 -11.74
C ILE A 51 -1.05 4.85 -13.18
N GLN A 52 -0.33 4.11 -14.01
CA GLN A 52 -0.18 4.40 -15.43
C GLN A 52 0.08 3.11 -16.19
N THR A 53 -0.80 2.76 -17.10
CA THR A 53 -0.70 1.59 -17.97
C THR A 53 -0.45 2.02 -19.40
N MET A 54 0.58 1.48 -20.04
CA MET A 54 0.82 1.64 -21.46
C MET A 54 0.30 0.42 -22.22
N ARG A 55 -0.60 0.64 -23.16
CA ARG A 55 -1.17 -0.39 -24.04
C ARG A 55 -0.61 -0.18 -25.45
N ARG A 56 0.24 -1.09 -25.92
CA ARG A 56 0.88 -0.96 -27.24
C ARG A 56 1.14 -2.32 -27.88
N ASN A 57 0.77 -2.47 -29.14
CA ASN A 57 1.00 -3.68 -29.94
C ASN A 57 0.52 -4.98 -29.28
N GLY A 58 -0.63 -4.94 -28.58
CA GLY A 58 -1.15 -6.09 -27.85
C GLY A 58 -0.49 -6.35 -26.48
N PHE A 59 0.49 -5.54 -26.10
CA PHE A 59 1.10 -5.60 -24.78
C PHE A 59 0.49 -4.61 -23.82
N ILE A 60 0.38 -5.01 -22.55
CA ILE A 60 0.00 -4.18 -21.40
C ILE A 60 1.25 -4.05 -20.54
N VAL A 61 1.71 -2.81 -20.34
CA VAL A 61 2.91 -2.49 -19.57
C VAL A 61 2.56 -1.48 -18.49
N GLU A 62 2.68 -1.89 -17.23
CA GLU A 62 2.53 -0.99 -16.11
C GLU A 62 3.78 -0.12 -15.95
N ARG A 63 3.58 1.19 -15.76
CA ARG A 63 4.64 2.18 -15.54
C ARG A 63 4.67 2.68 -14.08
N GLY A 64 3.91 2.06 -13.23
CA GLY A 64 3.77 2.31 -11.81
C GLY A 64 3.56 1.00 -11.07
N PRO A 65 2.56 0.91 -10.16
CA PRO A 65 2.20 -0.35 -9.53
C PRO A 65 1.70 -1.35 -10.58
N GLU A 66 2.06 -2.63 -10.42
CA GLU A 66 1.68 -3.71 -11.34
C GLU A 66 0.43 -4.45 -10.90
N SER A 67 0.24 -4.54 -9.58
CA SER A 67 -0.83 -5.29 -8.95
C SER A 67 -1.09 -4.79 -7.53
N PHE A 68 -2.13 -5.30 -6.92
CA PHE A 68 -2.45 -5.08 -5.51
C PHE A 68 -2.69 -6.41 -4.81
N ILE A 69 -2.51 -6.45 -3.49
CA ILE A 69 -2.84 -7.62 -2.69
C ILE A 69 -4.35 -7.61 -2.47
N ASP A 70 -5.01 -8.68 -2.95
CA ASP A 70 -6.48 -8.78 -2.96
C ASP A 70 -7.01 -9.70 -1.85
N GLU A 71 -6.55 -9.48 -0.63
CA GLU A 71 -7.13 -10.10 0.56
C GLU A 71 -8.07 -9.10 1.23
N HIS A 72 -9.39 -9.24 0.99
CA HIS A 72 -10.41 -8.31 1.49
C HIS A 72 -10.11 -6.84 1.11
N SER A 73 -9.58 -6.65 -0.10
CA SER A 73 -9.03 -5.36 -0.49
C SER A 73 -10.12 -4.33 -0.76
N ASN A 74 -9.85 -3.09 -0.36
CA ASN A 74 -10.69 -1.96 -0.71
C ASN A 74 -10.73 -1.75 -2.23
N VAL A 75 -9.76 -2.28 -2.99
CA VAL A 75 -9.73 -2.18 -4.46
C VAL A 75 -10.80 -3.06 -5.08
N SER A 76 -10.96 -4.31 -4.62
CA SER A 76 -12.02 -5.20 -5.10
C SER A 76 -13.41 -4.66 -4.77
N ARG A 77 -13.58 -4.06 -3.59
CA ARG A 77 -14.82 -3.36 -3.23
C ARG A 77 -15.08 -2.17 -4.17
N LEU A 78 -14.07 -1.32 -4.40
CA LEU A 78 -14.20 -0.19 -5.31
C LEU A 78 -14.54 -0.65 -6.75
N ALA A 79 -13.89 -1.73 -7.21
CA ALA A 79 -14.18 -2.32 -8.52
C ALA A 79 -15.65 -2.80 -8.62
N TYR A 80 -16.18 -3.37 -7.54
CA TYR A 80 -17.61 -3.75 -7.46
C TYR A 80 -18.52 -2.51 -7.53
N ASP A 81 -18.23 -1.48 -6.72
CA ASP A 81 -19.03 -0.25 -6.68
C ASP A 81 -18.99 0.52 -8.01
N LEU A 82 -17.91 0.39 -8.76
CA LEU A 82 -17.76 0.92 -10.13
C LEU A 82 -18.40 0.05 -11.22
N GLY A 83 -18.78 -1.19 -10.89
CA GLY A 83 -19.37 -2.13 -11.85
C GLY A 83 -18.34 -2.77 -12.80
N ILE A 84 -17.08 -2.87 -12.38
CA ILE A 84 -15.98 -3.47 -13.17
C ILE A 84 -15.33 -4.68 -12.50
N ALA A 85 -15.95 -5.25 -11.47
CA ALA A 85 -15.39 -6.41 -10.75
C ALA A 85 -15.09 -7.61 -11.67
N GLN A 86 -15.88 -7.80 -12.74
CA GLN A 86 -15.67 -8.85 -13.74
C GLN A 86 -14.40 -8.69 -14.57
N LYS A 87 -13.79 -7.50 -14.55
CA LYS A 87 -12.51 -7.23 -15.24
C LYS A 87 -11.28 -7.51 -14.37
N LEU A 88 -11.51 -7.90 -13.09
CA LEU A 88 -10.45 -8.30 -12.20
C LEU A 88 -9.87 -9.64 -12.63
N VAL A 89 -8.56 -9.71 -12.66
CA VAL A 89 -7.80 -10.94 -12.88
C VAL A 89 -6.81 -11.13 -11.74
N HIS A 90 -6.56 -12.38 -11.40
CA HIS A 90 -5.68 -12.73 -10.31
C HIS A 90 -4.54 -13.61 -10.80
N ASN A 91 -3.41 -13.56 -10.10
CA ASN A 91 -2.30 -14.46 -10.38
C ASN A 91 -2.69 -15.91 -10.05
N ASN A 92 -2.18 -16.83 -10.83
CA ASN A 92 -2.22 -18.24 -10.44
C ASN A 92 -1.25 -18.45 -9.26
N ASN A 93 -1.65 -19.28 -8.30
CA ASN A 93 -0.84 -19.66 -7.16
C ASN A 93 0.46 -20.32 -7.64
N GLY A 94 1.51 -19.53 -7.75
CA GLY A 94 2.83 -19.97 -8.18
C GLY A 94 3.87 -19.85 -7.05
N GLN A 95 4.91 -20.67 -7.13
CA GLN A 95 6.07 -20.54 -6.24
C GLN A 95 6.88 -19.31 -6.65
N THR A 96 7.11 -18.40 -5.72
CA THR A 96 8.02 -17.26 -5.92
C THR A 96 9.45 -17.66 -5.60
N TYR A 97 10.41 -17.17 -6.37
CA TYR A 97 11.82 -17.50 -6.22
C TYR A 97 12.65 -16.22 -6.05
N VAL A 98 13.75 -16.35 -5.31
CA VAL A 98 14.82 -15.34 -5.25
C VAL A 98 16.03 -15.88 -5.99
N ALA A 99 16.62 -15.05 -6.85
CA ALA A 99 17.86 -15.33 -7.51
C ALA A 99 19.04 -14.89 -6.62
N VAL A 100 19.90 -15.85 -6.24
CA VAL A 100 21.13 -15.57 -5.50
C VAL A 100 22.30 -16.13 -6.32
N GLY A 101 23.15 -15.24 -6.82
CA GLY A 101 24.20 -15.60 -7.78
C GLY A 101 23.61 -16.14 -9.08
N LYS A 102 23.82 -17.42 -9.38
CA LYS A 102 23.33 -18.10 -10.59
C LYS A 102 22.17 -19.08 -10.32
N GLU A 103 21.72 -19.17 -9.10
CA GLU A 103 20.72 -20.15 -8.66
C GLU A 103 19.41 -19.48 -8.25
N LEU A 104 18.31 -20.20 -8.43
CA LEU A 104 16.98 -19.78 -8.00
C LEU A 104 16.57 -20.58 -6.76
N TYR A 105 16.23 -19.88 -5.71
CA TYR A 105 15.76 -20.46 -4.47
C TYR A 105 14.30 -20.13 -4.23
N PRO A 106 13.47 -21.12 -3.89
CA PRO A 106 12.07 -20.86 -3.56
C PRO A 106 11.99 -20.05 -2.27
N ILE A 107 11.12 -19.04 -2.27
CA ILE A 107 10.82 -18.28 -1.05
C ILE A 107 10.06 -19.20 -0.10
N PRO A 108 10.49 -19.30 1.17
CA PRO A 108 9.77 -20.08 2.17
C PRO A 108 8.33 -19.58 2.32
N SER A 109 7.38 -20.51 2.28
CA SER A 109 5.95 -20.21 2.43
C SER A 109 5.68 -19.46 3.75
N GLY A 110 4.81 -18.46 3.70
CA GLY A 110 4.45 -17.64 4.85
C GLY A 110 5.36 -16.46 5.14
N LEU A 111 6.42 -16.23 4.35
CA LEU A 111 7.36 -15.10 4.54
C LEU A 111 6.90 -13.80 3.88
N LEU A 112 5.96 -13.89 2.94
CA LEU A 112 5.45 -12.74 2.22
C LEU A 112 4.45 -11.96 3.10
N PHE A 113 4.71 -10.68 3.27
CA PHE A 113 3.77 -9.66 3.77
C PHE A 113 3.05 -9.95 5.09
N GLY A 114 3.82 -10.20 6.17
CA GLY A 114 3.26 -10.25 7.51
C GLY A 114 2.63 -11.60 7.89
N ARG A 115 2.69 -12.59 7.01
CA ARG A 115 2.34 -13.97 7.37
C ARG A 115 3.45 -14.58 8.22
N SER A 116 3.06 -15.38 9.21
CA SER A 116 4.03 -16.03 10.10
C SER A 116 4.71 -17.19 9.36
N PRO A 117 6.00 -17.09 9.01
CA PRO A 117 6.68 -18.20 8.34
C PRO A 117 6.70 -19.42 9.26
N LYS A 118 6.57 -20.61 8.67
CA LYS A 118 6.90 -21.83 9.40
C LYS A 118 8.39 -21.77 9.75
N VAL A 119 8.75 -21.83 11.01
CA VAL A 119 10.17 -21.84 11.45
C VAL A 119 10.96 -22.94 10.74
N SER A 120 10.32 -24.08 10.46
CA SER A 120 10.91 -25.18 9.68
C SER A 120 11.33 -24.73 8.27
N SER A 121 10.53 -23.91 7.58
CA SER A 121 10.85 -23.42 6.22
C SER A 121 12.08 -22.50 6.22
N LEU A 122 12.29 -21.74 7.28
CA LEU A 122 13.50 -20.91 7.47
C LEU A 122 14.75 -21.76 7.71
N ILE A 123 14.60 -22.89 8.42
CA ILE A 123 15.71 -23.81 8.69
C ILE A 123 16.11 -24.57 7.42
N THR A 124 15.14 -24.98 6.60
CA THR A 124 15.40 -25.82 5.42
C THR A 124 15.78 -25.04 4.16
N THR A 125 15.54 -23.72 4.12
CA THR A 125 15.86 -22.91 2.92
C THR A 125 17.36 -22.92 2.60
N GLY A 126 17.69 -23.02 1.30
CA GLY A 126 19.06 -22.84 0.78
C GLY A 126 19.49 -21.38 0.66
N LEU A 127 18.56 -20.42 0.83
CA LEU A 127 18.84 -18.96 0.74
C LEU A 127 19.85 -18.47 1.78
N ILE A 128 19.96 -19.14 2.91
CA ILE A 128 20.73 -18.72 4.05
C ILE A 128 21.70 -19.86 4.43
N SER A 129 22.97 -19.54 4.53
CA SER A 129 24.02 -20.48 4.97
C SER A 129 23.80 -20.96 6.40
N LEU A 130 24.50 -22.03 6.79
CA LEU A 130 24.42 -22.52 8.17
C LEU A 130 24.88 -21.46 9.18
N SER A 131 25.92 -20.70 8.86
CA SER A 131 26.40 -19.58 9.69
C SER A 131 25.36 -18.46 9.79
N GLY A 132 24.69 -18.12 8.69
CA GLY A 132 23.58 -17.15 8.66
C GLY A 132 22.40 -17.61 9.51
N LYS A 133 22.04 -18.91 9.45
CA LYS A 133 20.98 -19.49 10.30
C LYS A 133 21.35 -19.43 11.79
N MET A 134 22.59 -19.73 12.15
CA MET A 134 23.06 -19.58 13.53
C MET A 134 23.05 -18.11 13.98
N ARG A 135 23.47 -17.19 13.10
CA ARG A 135 23.40 -15.75 13.37
C ARG A 135 21.94 -15.29 13.58
N ALA A 136 21.01 -15.74 12.76
CA ALA A 136 19.59 -15.42 12.88
C ALA A 136 18.97 -15.99 14.17
N ALA A 137 19.36 -17.20 14.58
CA ALA A 137 18.97 -17.79 15.86
C ALA A 137 19.47 -16.96 17.07
N GLY A 138 20.55 -16.19 16.90
CA GLY A 138 21.04 -15.21 17.88
C GLY A 138 20.02 -14.16 18.29
N ASP A 139 18.95 -13.94 17.51
CA ASP A 139 17.82 -13.07 17.90
C ASP A 139 17.25 -13.42 19.28
N LEU A 140 17.31 -14.69 19.66
CA LEU A 140 16.86 -15.16 20.99
C LEU A 140 17.66 -14.52 22.15
N LEU A 141 18.89 -14.11 21.89
CA LEU A 141 19.82 -13.57 22.90
C LEU A 141 19.92 -12.04 22.85
N ILE A 142 19.63 -11.44 21.72
CA ILE A 142 19.74 -9.99 21.51
C ILE A 142 18.67 -9.26 22.35
N PRO A 143 19.06 -8.25 23.16
CA PRO A 143 18.11 -7.45 23.92
C PRO A 143 17.21 -6.63 22.98
N LYS A 144 16.03 -6.23 23.46
CA LYS A 144 15.19 -5.26 22.75
C LYS A 144 15.92 -3.91 22.66
N SER A 145 15.64 -3.17 21.60
CA SER A 145 16.13 -1.79 21.48
C SER A 145 15.60 -0.94 22.63
N SER A 146 16.49 -0.20 23.28
CA SER A 146 16.14 0.79 24.30
C SER A 146 15.65 2.10 23.68
N ALA A 147 15.95 2.35 22.42
CA ALA A 147 15.53 3.54 21.70
C ALA A 147 14.03 3.48 21.38
N ASN A 148 13.31 4.54 21.75
CA ASN A 148 11.92 4.75 21.29
C ASN A 148 11.89 5.48 19.94
N GLN A 149 13.01 5.53 19.25
CA GLN A 149 13.16 6.17 17.95
C GLN A 149 12.89 5.15 16.84
N ASP A 150 12.35 5.64 15.74
CA ASP A 150 12.20 4.88 14.54
C ASP A 150 13.56 4.53 13.94
N GLU A 151 13.68 3.37 13.33
CA GLU A 151 14.91 2.91 12.66
C GLU A 151 14.59 2.39 11.25
N PRO A 152 15.57 2.43 10.32
CA PRO A 152 15.43 1.82 9.01
C PRO A 152 15.14 0.31 9.09
N ILE A 153 14.33 -0.19 8.15
CA ILE A 153 14.00 -1.62 8.05
C ILE A 153 15.27 -2.47 7.94
N GLY A 154 16.23 -2.02 7.12
CA GLY A 154 17.51 -2.72 6.93
C GLY A 154 18.27 -2.86 8.23
N ASP A 155 18.41 -1.80 9.00
CA ASP A 155 19.11 -1.80 10.28
C ASP A 155 18.41 -2.67 11.33
N PHE A 156 17.06 -2.57 11.40
CA PHE A 156 16.26 -3.40 12.28
C PHE A 156 16.49 -4.90 12.04
N PHE A 157 16.36 -5.35 10.80
CA PHE A 157 16.51 -6.78 10.49
C PHE A 157 17.98 -7.24 10.48
N ARG A 158 18.97 -6.39 10.10
CA ARG A 158 20.40 -6.73 10.24
C ARG A 158 20.79 -6.93 11.70
N ARG A 159 20.29 -6.07 12.58
CA ARG A 159 20.51 -6.19 14.03
C ARG A 159 19.92 -7.50 14.56
N ARG A 160 18.74 -7.88 14.13
CA ARG A 160 18.03 -9.08 14.59
C ARG A 160 18.55 -10.36 13.96
N PHE A 161 18.57 -10.43 12.65
CA PHE A 161 18.80 -11.68 11.91
C PHE A 161 20.17 -11.73 11.22
N GLY A 162 20.88 -10.62 11.14
CA GLY A 162 22.17 -10.54 10.46
C GLY A 162 22.08 -10.15 8.99
N LYS A 163 23.24 -9.85 8.42
CA LYS A 163 23.37 -9.28 7.07
C LYS A 163 22.86 -10.23 5.99
N GLU A 164 23.23 -11.51 6.04
CA GLU A 164 22.88 -12.49 5.01
C GLU A 164 21.36 -12.69 4.87
N VAL A 165 20.63 -12.70 5.98
CA VAL A 165 19.15 -12.79 5.95
C VAL A 165 18.55 -11.55 5.30
N VAL A 166 19.12 -10.39 5.54
CA VAL A 166 18.64 -9.16 4.94
C VAL A 166 18.92 -9.14 3.44
N GLU A 167 20.14 -9.40 3.00
CA GLU A 167 20.55 -9.35 1.59
C GLU A 167 19.88 -10.43 0.73
N ASN A 168 19.76 -11.66 1.25
CA ASN A 168 19.24 -12.78 0.45
C ASN A 168 17.73 -12.96 0.57
N LEU A 169 17.08 -12.35 1.55
CA LEU A 169 15.65 -12.59 1.80
C LEU A 169 14.84 -11.32 1.97
N VAL A 170 15.20 -10.44 2.94
CA VAL A 170 14.37 -9.27 3.26
C VAL A 170 14.39 -8.25 2.14
N GLU A 171 15.57 -7.87 1.67
CA GLU A 171 15.75 -6.86 0.63
C GLU A 171 15.13 -7.25 -0.72
N PRO A 172 15.36 -8.47 -1.27
CA PRO A 172 14.71 -8.88 -2.52
C PRO A 172 13.18 -8.87 -2.44
N LEU A 173 12.61 -9.25 -1.29
CA LEU A 173 11.17 -9.24 -1.08
C LEU A 173 10.59 -7.83 -1.01
N LEU A 174 11.26 -6.93 -0.31
CA LEU A 174 10.76 -5.59 -0.07
C LEU A 174 11.03 -4.65 -1.24
N ALA A 175 12.18 -4.78 -1.91
CA ALA A 175 12.54 -3.96 -3.07
C ALA A 175 11.51 -4.10 -4.19
N GLY A 176 11.07 -5.33 -4.49
CA GLY A 176 10.05 -5.58 -5.51
C GLY A 176 8.67 -5.02 -5.15
N THR A 177 8.34 -4.94 -3.86
CA THR A 177 7.01 -4.51 -3.41
C THR A 177 6.92 -3.02 -3.20
N PHE A 178 7.94 -2.43 -2.56
CA PHE A 178 7.89 -1.03 -2.14
C PHE A 178 8.70 -0.10 -3.05
N ALA A 179 9.46 -0.66 -4.00
CA ALA A 179 10.33 0.09 -4.91
C ALA A 179 11.19 1.14 -4.18
N GLY A 180 11.63 0.80 -2.96
CA GLY A 180 12.34 1.71 -2.06
C GLY A 180 13.55 1.04 -1.43
N ASP A 181 14.49 1.89 -1.00
CA ASP A 181 15.69 1.45 -0.28
C ASP A 181 15.33 1.14 1.19
N ILE A 182 15.58 -0.09 1.61
CA ILE A 182 15.27 -0.56 2.98
C ILE A 182 16.05 0.20 4.06
N ASP A 183 17.14 0.87 3.69
CA ASP A 183 17.96 1.67 4.59
C ASP A 183 17.40 3.09 4.80
N HIS A 184 16.32 3.43 4.07
CA HIS A 184 15.59 4.70 4.22
C HIS A 184 14.10 4.51 4.57
N LEU A 185 13.60 3.27 4.56
CA LEU A 185 12.21 2.98 4.91
C LEU A 185 12.06 2.72 6.42
N SER A 186 11.06 3.36 7.03
CA SER A 186 10.74 3.24 8.46
C SER A 186 10.14 1.89 8.82
N ILE A 187 10.69 1.21 9.83
CA ILE A 187 10.12 -0.04 10.36
C ILE A 187 8.76 0.20 11.03
N GLN A 188 8.59 1.33 11.72
CA GLN A 188 7.35 1.63 12.41
C GLN A 188 6.21 1.95 11.44
N SER A 189 6.51 2.60 10.32
CA SER A 189 5.52 2.95 9.31
C SER A 189 5.14 1.76 8.44
N MET A 190 6.12 0.94 8.04
CA MET A 190 5.91 -0.15 7.08
C MET A 190 5.52 -1.47 7.75
N PHE A 191 6.13 -1.76 8.89
CA PHE A 191 5.95 -3.03 9.60
C PHE A 191 5.81 -2.83 11.12
N PRO A 192 4.82 -2.04 11.59
CA PRO A 192 4.61 -1.77 13.00
C PRO A 192 4.48 -3.04 13.84
N GLN A 193 3.97 -4.13 13.24
CA GLN A 193 3.83 -5.41 13.90
C GLN A 193 5.17 -6.04 14.34
N PHE A 194 6.24 -5.90 13.56
CA PHE A 194 7.56 -6.42 13.95
C PHE A 194 8.19 -5.55 15.04
N TYR A 195 8.02 -4.24 14.96
CA TYR A 195 8.42 -3.33 16.01
C TYR A 195 7.74 -3.66 17.34
N GLN A 196 6.41 -3.88 17.33
CA GLN A 196 5.67 -4.28 18.52
C GLN A 196 6.11 -5.64 19.06
N LEU A 197 6.34 -6.63 18.19
CA LEU A 197 6.86 -7.94 18.61
C LEU A 197 8.18 -7.84 19.37
N GLU A 198 9.09 -6.98 18.93
CA GLU A 198 10.36 -6.75 19.66
C GLU A 198 10.10 -6.12 21.03
N LYS A 199 9.25 -5.12 21.11
CA LYS A 199 8.91 -4.44 22.37
C LYS A 199 8.28 -5.39 23.39
N GLU A 200 7.35 -6.25 22.96
CA GLU A 200 6.63 -7.17 23.83
C GLU A 200 7.44 -8.41 24.21
N HIS A 201 8.16 -8.99 23.26
CA HIS A 201 8.75 -10.31 23.42
C HIS A 201 10.28 -10.32 23.40
N ARG A 202 10.95 -9.17 23.24
CA ARG A 202 12.40 -9.03 23.09
C ARG A 202 12.96 -9.65 21.81
N SER A 203 12.49 -10.83 21.43
CA SER A 203 12.92 -11.62 20.26
C SER A 203 11.77 -11.73 19.25
N LEU A 204 12.06 -11.50 17.99
CA LEU A 204 11.08 -11.67 16.92
C LEU A 204 10.68 -13.13 16.75
N LEU A 205 11.63 -14.06 16.85
CA LEU A 205 11.37 -15.50 16.77
C LEU A 205 10.44 -15.98 17.89
N LEU A 206 10.65 -15.51 19.12
CA LEU A 206 9.76 -15.83 20.24
C LEU A 206 8.39 -15.20 20.08
N GLY A 207 8.33 -13.95 19.64
CA GLY A 207 7.07 -13.23 19.39
C GLY A 207 6.24 -13.91 18.32
N LEU A 208 6.83 -14.28 17.18
CA LEU A 208 6.15 -15.00 16.09
C LEU A 208 5.67 -16.38 16.56
N LYS A 209 6.47 -17.12 17.35
CA LYS A 209 6.04 -18.42 17.91
C LYS A 209 4.86 -18.27 18.86
N LYS A 210 4.86 -17.25 19.72
CA LYS A 210 3.78 -17.00 20.69
C LYS A 210 2.50 -16.53 20.00
N LYS A 211 2.57 -15.64 18.99
CA LYS A 211 1.42 -15.22 18.19
C LYS A 211 0.76 -16.40 17.49
N LYS A 212 1.54 -17.35 16.96
CA LYS A 212 1.00 -18.57 16.35
C LYS A 212 0.23 -19.45 17.36
N ALA A 213 0.62 -19.44 18.63
CA ALA A 213 -0.05 -20.20 19.69
C ALA A 213 -1.32 -19.50 20.23
N SER A 214 -1.52 -18.23 19.95
CA SER A 214 -2.68 -17.45 20.36
C SER A 214 -3.67 -17.35 19.21
N ASN A 215 -4.88 -17.90 19.36
CA ASN A 215 -5.97 -17.83 18.37
C ASN A 215 -6.41 -16.40 17.98
N TYR A 216 -5.84 -15.36 18.60
CA TYR A 216 -6.09 -13.94 18.31
C TYR A 216 -5.34 -13.44 17.05
N ALA A 217 -4.43 -14.25 16.50
CA ALA A 217 -3.59 -13.87 15.36
C ALA A 217 -4.18 -14.27 14.00
N ILE A 218 -5.36 -14.88 13.95
CA ILE A 218 -5.86 -15.56 12.76
C ILE A 218 -6.44 -14.58 11.71
N GLU A 219 -6.83 -13.37 12.08
CA GLU A 219 -7.46 -12.45 11.12
C GLU A 219 -6.49 -11.82 10.10
N HIS A 220 -5.17 -11.90 10.32
CA HIS A 220 -4.19 -11.28 9.41
C HIS A 220 -3.05 -12.21 8.96
N PHE A 221 -3.06 -13.51 9.32
CA PHE A 221 -2.01 -14.47 8.98
C PHE A 221 -2.61 -15.78 8.46
N THR A 222 -3.17 -15.77 7.27
CA THR A 222 -3.65 -17.00 6.61
C THR A 222 -2.48 -17.80 6.04
N GLU A 223 -2.59 -19.13 5.99
CA GLU A 223 -1.59 -20.02 5.32
C GLU A 223 -1.77 -20.02 3.79
N GLU A 224 -2.81 -19.37 3.29
CA GLU A 224 -3.10 -19.33 1.86
C GLU A 224 -2.11 -18.41 1.11
N PRO A 225 -1.75 -18.75 -0.13
CA PRO A 225 -0.88 -17.90 -0.94
C PRO A 225 -1.52 -16.53 -1.16
N LEU A 226 -0.69 -15.48 -1.20
CA LEU A 226 -1.15 -14.14 -1.50
C LEU A 226 -1.78 -14.08 -2.89
N LEU A 227 -3.00 -13.61 -2.93
CA LEU A 227 -3.69 -13.34 -4.17
C LEU A 227 -3.35 -11.93 -4.64
N TYR A 228 -2.62 -11.82 -5.73
CA TYR A 228 -2.37 -10.54 -6.39
C TYR A 228 -3.42 -10.31 -7.45
N GLY A 229 -4.08 -9.15 -7.38
CA GLY A 229 -5.08 -8.73 -8.35
C GLY A 229 -4.56 -7.63 -9.27
N THR A 230 -5.05 -7.63 -10.50
CA THR A 230 -4.92 -6.55 -11.47
C THR A 230 -6.18 -6.50 -12.34
N PHE A 231 -6.21 -5.69 -13.39
CA PHE A 231 -7.31 -5.66 -14.35
C PHE A 231 -6.85 -6.18 -15.71
N GLU A 232 -7.76 -6.80 -16.46
CA GLU A 232 -7.48 -7.37 -17.80
C GLU A 232 -6.76 -6.39 -18.74
N ASN A 233 -7.07 -5.10 -18.62
CA ASN A 233 -6.46 -4.03 -19.41
C ASN A 233 -5.48 -3.16 -18.61
N GLY A 234 -4.98 -3.67 -17.48
CA GLY A 234 -4.06 -2.97 -16.60
C GLY A 234 -4.74 -2.10 -15.55
N LEU A 235 -3.97 -1.69 -14.53
CA LEU A 235 -4.47 -0.98 -13.34
C LEU A 235 -5.11 0.39 -13.66
N GLU A 236 -4.69 1.04 -14.75
CA GLU A 236 -5.27 2.34 -15.16
C GLU A 236 -6.77 2.24 -15.47
N THR A 237 -7.29 1.03 -15.77
CA THR A 237 -8.74 0.78 -15.92
C THR A 237 -9.53 1.29 -14.72
N LEU A 238 -8.97 1.17 -13.51
CA LEU A 238 -9.63 1.66 -12.29
C LEU A 238 -9.77 3.19 -12.27
N THR A 239 -8.70 3.90 -12.61
CA THR A 239 -8.69 5.38 -12.63
C THR A 239 -9.43 5.95 -13.82
N GLU A 240 -9.39 5.31 -14.98
CA GLU A 240 -10.21 5.65 -16.15
C GLU A 240 -11.71 5.54 -15.83
N THR A 241 -12.13 4.43 -15.20
CA THR A 241 -13.54 4.24 -14.80
C THR A 241 -13.97 5.26 -13.74
N LEU A 242 -13.11 5.61 -12.78
CA LEU A 242 -13.41 6.66 -11.81
C LEU A 242 -13.62 8.01 -12.50
N GLU A 243 -12.76 8.37 -13.46
CA GLU A 243 -12.93 9.61 -14.25
C GLU A 243 -14.26 9.63 -15.01
N GLU A 244 -14.64 8.52 -15.65
CA GLU A 244 -15.92 8.39 -16.37
C GLU A 244 -17.15 8.50 -15.45
N ARG A 245 -17.03 8.06 -14.20
CA ARG A 245 -18.16 8.11 -13.23
C ARG A 245 -18.30 9.45 -12.53
N LEU A 246 -17.26 10.26 -12.51
CA LEU A 246 -17.27 11.60 -11.94
C LEU A 246 -17.94 12.59 -12.92
N ALA A 247 -18.69 13.56 -12.37
CA ALA A 247 -19.27 14.61 -13.20
C ALA A 247 -18.15 15.46 -13.84
N PRO A 248 -18.22 15.78 -15.14
CA PRO A 248 -17.15 16.50 -15.84
C PRO A 248 -16.75 17.83 -15.20
N SER A 249 -17.70 18.56 -14.58
CA SER A 249 -17.45 19.82 -13.88
C SER A 249 -16.69 19.66 -12.57
N THR A 250 -16.46 18.43 -12.12
CA THR A 250 -15.78 18.13 -10.86
C THR A 250 -14.26 18.20 -10.99
N ILE A 251 -13.69 18.12 -12.18
CA ILE A 251 -12.26 17.88 -12.37
C ILE A 251 -11.60 19.09 -13.04
N LEU A 252 -10.61 19.69 -12.36
CA LEU A 252 -9.72 20.72 -12.87
C LEU A 252 -8.32 20.11 -13.08
N LYS A 253 -7.96 19.84 -14.34
CA LYS A 253 -6.63 19.32 -14.73
C LYS A 253 -5.69 20.46 -15.11
N GLY A 254 -4.38 20.27 -14.89
CA GLY A 254 -3.36 21.26 -15.21
C GLY A 254 -3.34 22.44 -14.23
N VAL A 255 -3.97 22.30 -13.10
CA VAL A 255 -4.10 23.34 -12.06
C VAL A 255 -3.39 22.88 -10.79
N LYS A 256 -2.38 23.64 -10.39
CA LYS A 256 -1.59 23.36 -9.18
C LYS A 256 -2.10 24.17 -7.99
N VAL A 257 -2.33 23.50 -6.87
CA VAL A 257 -2.54 24.17 -5.58
C VAL A 257 -1.18 24.65 -5.06
N GLU A 258 -1.09 25.94 -4.74
CA GLU A 258 0.15 26.57 -4.25
C GLU A 258 0.13 26.78 -2.74
N ALA A 259 -1.04 27.14 -2.19
CA ALA A 259 -1.20 27.36 -0.75
C ALA A 259 -2.66 27.15 -0.33
N ILE A 260 -2.86 26.94 0.95
CA ILE A 260 -4.18 26.84 1.59
C ILE A 260 -4.15 27.72 2.84
N ASP A 261 -5.10 28.67 2.91
CA ASP A 261 -5.29 29.53 4.07
C ASP A 261 -6.63 29.21 4.74
N GLN A 262 -6.63 29.13 6.06
CA GLN A 262 -7.86 29.07 6.82
C GLN A 262 -8.40 30.50 7.05
N LEU A 263 -9.65 30.74 6.70
CA LEU A 263 -10.32 32.02 6.90
C LEU A 263 -10.92 32.11 8.32
N ALA A 264 -11.26 33.32 8.73
CA ALA A 264 -11.81 33.58 10.06
C ALA A 264 -13.16 32.91 10.34
N ASP A 265 -13.91 32.56 9.28
CA ASP A 265 -15.18 31.84 9.36
C ASP A 265 -15.00 30.30 9.38
N GLY A 266 -13.74 29.82 9.39
CA GLY A 266 -13.39 28.40 9.39
C GLY A 266 -13.32 27.77 8.00
N SER A 267 -13.74 28.47 6.93
CA SER A 267 -13.60 28.00 5.54
C SER A 267 -12.15 28.05 5.08
N MET A 268 -11.84 27.33 3.98
CA MET A 268 -10.51 27.25 3.40
C MET A 268 -10.45 28.03 2.08
N LYS A 269 -9.44 28.89 1.95
CA LYS A 269 -9.10 29.54 0.69
C LYS A 269 -7.93 28.83 0.03
N ILE A 270 -8.17 28.26 -1.15
CA ILE A 270 -7.21 27.44 -1.88
C ILE A 270 -6.63 28.30 -3.01
N HIS A 271 -5.36 28.60 -2.93
CA HIS A 271 -4.63 29.36 -3.93
C HIS A 271 -4.15 28.43 -5.05
N LEU A 272 -4.40 28.86 -6.27
CA LEU A 272 -4.16 28.11 -7.48
C LEU A 272 -3.21 28.87 -8.41
N ASN A 273 -2.39 28.14 -9.16
CA ASN A 273 -1.59 28.75 -10.20
C ASN A 273 -2.49 29.29 -11.33
N ASN A 274 -2.22 30.51 -11.79
CA ASN A 274 -2.84 31.13 -12.98
C ASN A 274 -4.37 31.27 -13.02
N ILE A 275 -5.08 30.95 -11.96
CA ILE A 275 -6.54 31.14 -11.85
C ILE A 275 -6.94 31.67 -10.48
N ALA A 276 -8.15 32.19 -10.35
CA ALA A 276 -8.68 32.73 -9.11
C ALA A 276 -8.74 31.65 -8.01
N PRO A 277 -8.48 32.02 -6.73
CA PRO A 277 -8.60 31.09 -5.61
C PRO A 277 -10.01 30.52 -5.48
N ILE A 278 -10.10 29.28 -4.99
CA ILE A 278 -11.35 28.61 -4.67
C ILE A 278 -11.56 28.64 -3.16
N GLN A 279 -12.78 28.93 -2.71
CA GLN A 279 -13.17 28.79 -1.32
C GLN A 279 -13.89 27.45 -1.13
N ALA A 280 -13.53 26.71 -0.08
CA ALA A 280 -14.14 25.46 0.35
C ALA A 280 -14.63 25.57 1.81
N ASP A 281 -15.67 24.78 2.14
CA ASP A 281 -16.23 24.71 3.49
C ASP A 281 -15.47 23.76 4.42
#